data_6ce851edc655938c6fd3184548efb831
#
_entry.id   6ce851edc655938c6fd3184548efb831
#
_cell.length_a   1.000
_cell.length_b   1.000
_cell.length_c   1.000
_cell.angle_alpha   90.00
_cell.angle_beta   90.00
_cell.angle_gamma   90.00
#
_symmetry.space_group_name_H-M   'P 1'
#
loop_
_entity.id
_entity.type
_entity.pdbx_description
1 polymer ?
#
loop_
_entity_poly.entity_id
_entity_poly.type
_entity_poly.pdbx_seq_one_letter_code
_entity_poly.pdbx_strand_id
1 'polypeptide(L)'
;MEWIYTFMLAVMVVLAITGLFIGVMNDAANFLNSAIASKAATLRIIMAVASVGIIVGAASSSGMMEIARSGMFAPELFTFRDVMVLYLSVMLANIILLDIYNTMGLPTSTTVALVFCLLGSAVAVSLHNPDNTLSDCIKSDRALAIVAGILLSVVLAFTCGCVVMYISRLLFSFRYKPVFRRFGALWCGISFTAIVYFALFKGLKDLLKDNPVIQFIDQNLLLSLAAIWVVCSILLYFVQMFKVNILKINILAGTFALALAFAGNDLVNFVGVPVAGYDSYN
;
A
#
# COMPACT_ATOMS: atom_id res chain seq x y z
N MET A 1 10.59 35.47 10.60
CA MET A 1 9.79 34.27 10.90
C MET A 1 9.82 33.23 9.80
N GLU A 2 9.95 33.58 8.53
CA GLU A 2 9.98 32.67 7.38
C GLU A 2 11.09 31.59 7.47
N TRP A 3 12.28 31.92 7.94
CA TRP A 3 13.37 30.96 8.05
C TRP A 3 13.08 29.77 8.98
N ILE A 4 12.24 29.95 10.00
CA ILE A 4 11.84 28.87 10.92
C ILE A 4 10.98 27.85 10.19
N TYR A 5 10.02 28.29 9.38
CA TYR A 5 9.16 27.40 8.61
C TYR A 5 9.92 26.67 7.49
N THR A 6 10.85 27.37 6.83
CA THR A 6 11.75 26.75 5.87
C THR A 6 12.63 25.69 6.53
N PHE A 7 13.12 25.95 7.75
CA PHE A 7 13.88 24.98 8.53
C PHE A 7 12.99 23.77 8.92
N MET A 8 11.76 23.99 9.39
CA MET A 8 10.81 22.90 9.71
C MET A 8 10.54 22.04 8.48
N LEU A 9 10.36 22.65 7.33
CA LEU A 9 10.13 21.93 6.06
C LEU A 9 11.36 21.09 5.68
N ALA A 10 12.57 21.64 5.80
CA ALA A 10 13.79 20.89 5.56
C ALA A 10 13.94 19.69 6.51
N VAL A 11 13.60 19.87 7.79
CA VAL A 11 13.57 18.77 8.77
C VAL A 11 12.53 17.71 8.37
N MET A 12 11.33 18.10 7.95
CA MET A 12 10.29 17.17 7.49
C MET A 12 10.77 16.35 6.28
N VAL A 13 11.51 16.94 5.34
CA VAL A 13 12.10 16.20 4.19
C VAL A 13 13.13 15.17 4.68
N VAL A 14 14.00 15.53 5.61
CA VAL A 14 14.96 14.58 6.20
C VAL A 14 14.24 13.45 6.93
N LEU A 15 13.20 13.78 7.70
CA LEU A 15 12.37 12.79 8.39
C LEU A 15 11.63 11.89 7.39
N ALA A 16 11.16 12.42 6.25
CA ALA A 16 10.55 11.61 5.20
C ALA A 16 11.53 10.57 4.64
N ILE A 17 12.74 10.98 4.32
CA ILE A 17 13.78 10.07 3.84
C ILE A 17 14.08 8.99 4.88
N THR A 18 14.26 9.38 6.14
CA THR A 18 14.49 8.44 7.25
C THR A 18 13.30 7.49 7.42
N GLY A 19 12.08 8.03 7.39
CA GLY A 19 10.85 7.26 7.50
C GLY A 19 10.68 6.25 6.37
N LEU A 20 11.06 6.60 5.13
CA LEU A 20 11.06 5.68 3.99
C LEU A 20 11.97 4.46 4.24
N PHE A 21 13.18 4.68 4.76
CA PHE A 21 14.08 3.58 5.12
C PHE A 21 13.48 2.68 6.21
N ILE A 22 12.99 3.27 7.28
CA ILE A 22 12.41 2.54 8.43
C ILE A 22 11.15 1.78 7.99
N GLY A 23 10.27 2.40 7.19
CA GLY A 23 9.05 1.78 6.67
C GLY A 23 9.35 0.61 5.74
N VAL A 24 10.30 0.76 4.81
CA VAL A 24 10.71 -0.37 3.95
C VAL A 24 11.29 -1.50 4.77
N MET A 25 12.08 -1.23 5.80
CA MET A 25 12.63 -2.27 6.69
C MET A 25 11.54 -3.03 7.44
N ASN A 26 10.48 -2.34 7.88
CA ASN A 26 9.35 -2.96 8.56
C ASN A 26 8.55 -3.88 7.62
N ASP A 27 8.24 -3.39 6.42
CA ASP A 27 7.30 -4.03 5.51
C ASP A 27 7.94 -4.95 4.46
N ALA A 28 9.28 -4.93 4.31
CA ALA A 28 9.96 -5.76 3.31
C ALA A 28 9.64 -7.25 3.44
N ALA A 29 9.49 -7.75 4.67
CA ALA A 29 9.10 -9.13 4.93
C ALA A 29 7.74 -9.48 4.31
N ASN A 30 6.79 -8.55 4.28
CA ASN A 30 5.44 -8.78 3.81
C ASN A 30 5.39 -9.13 2.31
N PHE A 31 6.23 -8.52 1.49
CA PHE A 31 6.25 -8.79 0.04
C PHE A 31 7.39 -9.70 -0.41
N LEU A 32 8.44 -9.92 0.38
CA LEU A 32 9.56 -10.79 0.03
C LEU A 32 9.43 -12.22 0.57
N ASN A 33 8.72 -12.41 1.69
CA ASN A 33 8.73 -13.65 2.44
C ASN A 33 8.30 -14.87 1.63
N SER A 34 7.25 -14.77 0.82
CA SER A 34 6.76 -15.88 0.00
C SER A 34 7.79 -16.34 -1.04
N ALA A 35 8.50 -15.41 -1.67
CA ALA A 35 9.50 -15.71 -2.68
C ALA A 35 10.79 -16.28 -2.06
N ILE A 36 11.22 -15.74 -0.91
CA ILE A 36 12.41 -16.20 -0.19
C ILE A 36 12.14 -17.59 0.41
N ALA A 37 11.05 -17.77 1.12
CA ALA A 37 10.70 -19.02 1.78
C ALA A 37 10.49 -20.18 0.79
N SER A 38 9.87 -19.91 -0.36
CA SER A 38 9.65 -20.90 -1.42
C SER A 38 10.89 -21.16 -2.29
N LYS A 39 11.97 -20.37 -2.12
CA LYS A 39 13.17 -20.41 -2.98
C LYS A 39 12.82 -20.33 -4.47
N ALA A 40 11.87 -19.44 -4.80
CA ALA A 40 11.38 -19.29 -6.17
C ALA A 40 12.48 -18.86 -7.15
N ALA A 41 13.35 -17.95 -6.69
CA ALA A 41 14.51 -17.45 -7.44
C ALA A 41 15.67 -17.11 -6.50
N THR A 42 16.79 -16.67 -7.06
CA THR A 42 17.91 -16.13 -6.26
C THR A 42 17.50 -14.82 -5.59
N LEU A 43 18.06 -14.52 -4.43
CA LEU A 43 17.74 -13.29 -3.68
C LEU A 43 17.89 -12.02 -4.56
N ARG A 44 18.91 -11.99 -5.43
CA ARG A 44 19.13 -10.85 -6.34
C ARG A 44 17.95 -10.65 -7.30
N ILE A 45 17.40 -11.72 -7.84
CA ILE A 45 16.23 -11.65 -8.75
C ILE A 45 14.98 -11.21 -7.97
N ILE A 46 14.77 -11.77 -6.78
CA ILE A 46 13.64 -11.40 -5.92
C ILE A 46 13.69 -9.91 -5.58
N MET A 47 14.86 -9.42 -5.16
CA MET A 47 15.07 -8.00 -4.86
C MET A 47 14.88 -7.10 -6.08
N ALA A 48 15.39 -7.50 -7.25
CA ALA A 48 15.19 -6.74 -8.49
C ALA A 48 13.70 -6.63 -8.87
N VAL A 49 12.97 -7.74 -8.79
CA VAL A 49 11.51 -7.76 -9.06
C VAL A 49 10.75 -6.88 -8.08
N ALA A 50 11.06 -6.97 -6.79
CA ALA A 50 10.44 -6.12 -5.77
C ALA A 50 10.78 -4.64 -5.99
N SER A 51 12.04 -4.30 -6.31
CA SER A 51 12.46 -2.92 -6.58
C SER A 51 11.71 -2.32 -7.77
N VAL A 52 11.52 -3.08 -8.85
CA VAL A 52 10.71 -2.61 -9.99
C VAL A 52 9.26 -2.39 -9.56
N GLY A 53 8.68 -3.28 -8.74
CA GLY A 53 7.35 -3.10 -8.18
C GLY A 53 7.23 -1.82 -7.35
N ILE A 54 8.22 -1.56 -6.48
CA ILE A 54 8.26 -0.33 -5.66
C ILE A 54 8.35 0.92 -6.54
N ILE A 55 9.23 0.93 -7.55
CA ILE A 55 9.38 2.09 -8.44
C ILE A 55 8.07 2.38 -9.18
N VAL A 56 7.44 1.36 -9.75
CA VAL A 56 6.16 1.52 -10.48
C VAL A 56 5.05 1.95 -9.52
N GLY A 57 4.96 1.36 -8.33
CA GLY A 57 3.96 1.70 -7.33
C GLY A 57 4.11 3.13 -6.82
N ALA A 58 5.35 3.57 -6.53
CA ALA A 58 5.61 4.94 -6.09
C ALA A 58 5.29 5.98 -7.18
N ALA A 59 5.63 5.67 -8.44
CA ALA A 59 5.37 6.58 -9.57
C ALA A 59 3.87 6.76 -9.87
N SER A 60 3.04 5.81 -9.47
CA SER A 60 1.59 5.81 -9.76
C SER A 60 0.71 6.15 -8.55
N SER A 61 1.30 6.51 -7.41
CA SER A 61 0.53 6.73 -6.18
C SER A 61 0.10 8.19 -6.02
N SER A 62 -1.19 8.44 -6.03
CA SER A 62 -1.76 9.79 -5.82
C SER A 62 -2.82 9.84 -4.70
N GLY A 63 -3.51 8.74 -4.42
CA GLY A 63 -4.72 8.75 -3.59
C GLY A 63 -4.52 8.91 -2.08
N MET A 64 -3.41 8.46 -1.52
CA MET A 64 -3.16 8.53 -0.06
C MET A 64 -2.69 9.92 0.40
N MET A 65 -2.22 10.75 -0.52
CA MET A 65 -1.79 12.11 -0.22
C MET A 65 -2.94 12.99 0.29
N GLU A 66 -4.17 12.73 -0.16
CA GLU A 66 -5.36 13.46 0.25
C GLU A 66 -5.74 13.20 1.72
N ILE A 67 -5.49 11.98 2.25
CA ILE A 67 -5.76 11.65 3.65
C ILE A 67 -4.84 12.46 4.58
N ALA A 68 -3.58 12.63 4.22
CA ALA A 68 -2.64 13.43 4.98
C ALA A 68 -2.98 14.93 4.95
N ARG A 69 -3.52 15.43 3.82
CA ARG A 69 -3.83 16.85 3.63
C ARG A 69 -5.07 17.33 4.40
N SER A 70 -6.18 16.60 4.32
CA SER A 70 -7.47 17.07 4.83
C SER A 70 -8.44 15.96 5.26
N GLY A 71 -7.94 14.73 5.33
CA GLY A 71 -8.81 13.56 5.54
C GLY A 71 -9.42 13.50 6.94
N MET A 72 -8.71 13.90 7.98
CA MET A 72 -9.08 13.65 9.37
C MET A 72 -9.34 14.88 10.22
N PHE A 73 -8.72 16.01 9.90
CA PHE A 73 -8.89 17.27 10.61
C PHE A 73 -9.29 18.36 9.63
N ALA A 74 -9.75 19.48 10.16
CA ALA A 74 -10.14 20.66 9.40
C ALA A 74 -8.99 21.69 9.43
N PRO A 75 -8.06 21.65 8.45
CA PRO A 75 -6.88 22.54 8.47
C PRO A 75 -7.26 24.02 8.44
N GLU A 76 -8.45 24.34 7.96
CA GLU A 76 -8.99 25.72 7.87
C GLU A 76 -9.19 26.38 9.24
N LEU A 77 -9.32 25.57 10.30
CA LEU A 77 -9.52 26.06 11.70
C LEU A 77 -8.20 26.24 12.45
N PHE A 78 -7.08 25.84 11.87
CA PHE A 78 -5.77 25.93 12.48
C PHE A 78 -4.96 27.08 11.87
N THR A 79 -4.16 27.74 12.68
CA THR A 79 -3.21 28.72 12.15
C THR A 79 -2.12 28.00 11.34
N PHE A 80 -1.51 28.67 10.39
CA PHE A 80 -0.39 28.11 9.61
C PHE A 80 0.71 27.53 10.52
N ARG A 81 1.01 28.23 11.62
CA ARG A 81 1.97 27.75 12.63
C ARG A 81 1.54 26.40 13.23
N ASP A 82 0.27 26.27 13.59
CA ASP A 82 -0.26 25.06 14.22
C ASP A 82 -0.22 23.88 13.25
N VAL A 83 -0.57 24.11 11.97
CA VAL A 83 -0.49 23.10 10.91
C VAL A 83 0.95 22.62 10.70
N MET A 84 1.92 23.53 10.66
CA MET A 84 3.34 23.15 10.50
C MET A 84 3.87 22.37 11.71
N VAL A 85 3.50 22.76 12.93
CA VAL A 85 3.85 22.02 14.15
C VAL A 85 3.17 20.65 14.17
N LEU A 86 1.89 20.58 13.76
CA LEU A 86 1.15 19.32 13.66
C LEU A 86 1.86 18.34 12.71
N TYR A 87 2.19 18.76 11.50
CA TYR A 87 2.86 17.89 10.54
C TYR A 87 4.26 17.45 11.01
N LEU A 88 5.02 18.33 11.60
CA LEU A 88 6.34 17.99 12.15
C LEU A 88 6.21 16.97 13.29
N SER A 89 5.25 17.16 14.21
CA SER A 89 5.00 16.24 15.31
C SER A 89 4.53 14.86 14.84
N VAL A 90 3.68 14.81 13.81
CA VAL A 90 3.26 13.56 13.16
C VAL A 90 4.45 12.80 12.61
N MET A 91 5.34 13.48 11.88
CA MET A 91 6.53 12.84 11.30
C MET A 91 7.47 12.29 12.37
N LEU A 92 7.73 13.07 13.43
CA LEU A 92 8.56 12.64 14.54
C LEU A 92 7.95 11.44 15.28
N ALA A 93 6.67 11.53 15.64
CA ALA A 93 5.97 10.48 16.36
C ALA A 93 5.93 9.17 15.53
N ASN A 94 5.63 9.27 14.23
CA ASN A 94 5.56 8.11 13.34
C ASN A 94 6.92 7.40 13.21
N ILE A 95 8.01 8.15 13.05
CA ILE A 95 9.37 7.58 12.96
C ILE A 95 9.77 6.89 14.26
N ILE A 96 9.56 7.55 15.41
CA ILE A 96 9.89 6.98 16.71
C ILE A 96 9.09 5.69 16.94
N LEU A 97 7.79 5.71 16.63
CA LEU A 97 6.93 4.55 16.77
C LEU A 97 7.43 3.37 15.92
N LEU A 98 7.69 3.62 14.63
CA LEU A 98 8.15 2.59 13.70
C LEU A 98 9.53 2.04 14.09
N ASP A 99 10.45 2.89 14.57
CA ASP A 99 11.77 2.47 15.02
C ASP A 99 11.69 1.57 16.26
N ILE A 100 10.81 1.89 17.21
CA ILE A 100 10.53 1.04 18.38
C ILE A 100 10.02 -0.34 17.92
N TYR A 101 9.02 -0.39 17.02
CA TYR A 101 8.47 -1.64 16.53
C TYR A 101 9.51 -2.45 15.75
N ASN A 102 10.33 -1.81 14.92
CA ASN A 102 11.42 -2.47 14.21
C ASN A 102 12.47 -3.06 15.16
N THR A 103 12.84 -2.31 16.20
CA THR A 103 13.80 -2.76 17.21
C THR A 103 13.26 -3.96 17.99
N MET A 104 11.95 -3.98 18.26
CA MET A 104 11.28 -5.10 18.93
C MET A 104 11.01 -6.29 17.99
N GLY A 105 11.25 -6.14 16.69
CA GLY A 105 10.95 -7.15 15.68
C GLY A 105 9.45 -7.39 15.49
N LEU A 106 8.62 -6.39 15.75
CA LEU A 106 7.18 -6.45 15.62
C LEU A 106 6.74 -5.77 14.31
N PRO A 107 6.03 -6.49 13.43
CA PRO A 107 5.45 -5.86 12.24
C PRO A 107 4.34 -4.91 12.65
N THR A 108 4.29 -3.73 12.02
CA THR A 108 3.23 -2.76 12.22
C THR A 108 2.75 -2.20 10.90
N SER A 109 1.55 -1.61 10.88
CA SER A 109 1.02 -0.93 9.70
C SER A 109 1.45 0.53 9.72
N THR A 110 2.19 0.95 8.70
CA THR A 110 2.62 2.35 8.51
C THR A 110 1.43 3.28 8.33
N THR A 111 0.39 2.84 7.62
CA THR A 111 -0.86 3.59 7.44
C THR A 111 -1.59 3.80 8.77
N VAL A 112 -1.72 2.76 9.59
CA VAL A 112 -2.36 2.87 10.92
C VAL A 112 -1.57 3.81 11.81
N ALA A 113 -0.24 3.68 11.83
CA ALA A 113 0.64 4.55 12.60
C ALA A 113 0.43 6.02 12.21
N LEU A 114 0.47 6.34 10.91
CA LEU A 114 0.25 7.70 10.41
C LEU A 114 -1.13 8.25 10.81
N VAL A 115 -2.18 7.46 10.61
CA VAL A 115 -3.57 7.83 10.92
C VAL A 115 -3.72 8.23 12.38
N PHE A 116 -3.20 7.41 13.29
CA PHE A 116 -3.29 7.71 14.73
C PHE A 116 -2.34 8.83 15.17
N CYS A 117 -1.19 9.00 14.51
CA CYS A 117 -0.32 10.16 14.75
C CYS A 117 -1.01 11.45 14.30
N LEU A 118 -1.69 11.47 13.15
CA LEU A 118 -2.46 12.63 12.68
C LEU A 118 -3.60 12.97 13.64
N LEU A 119 -4.38 11.99 14.07
CA LEU A 119 -5.45 12.18 15.03
C LEU A 119 -4.92 12.71 16.37
N GLY A 120 -3.87 12.07 16.91
CA GLY A 120 -3.28 12.48 18.18
C GLY A 120 -2.70 13.90 18.13
N SER A 121 -2.02 14.25 17.04
CA SER A 121 -1.49 15.62 16.87
C SER A 121 -2.59 16.65 16.70
N ALA A 122 -3.67 16.34 15.96
CA ALA A 122 -4.83 17.22 15.82
C ALA A 122 -5.54 17.44 17.16
N VAL A 123 -5.70 16.39 17.98
CA VAL A 123 -6.22 16.49 19.35
C VAL A 123 -5.35 17.39 20.22
N ALA A 124 -4.02 17.20 20.19
CA ALA A 124 -3.09 17.97 21.01
C ALA A 124 -3.12 19.48 20.66
N VAL A 125 -3.15 19.80 19.37
CA VAL A 125 -3.23 21.21 18.91
C VAL A 125 -4.59 21.80 19.26
N SER A 126 -5.68 21.06 19.09
CA SER A 126 -7.02 21.52 19.45
C SER A 126 -7.17 21.80 20.95
N LEU A 127 -6.59 20.96 21.82
CA LEU A 127 -6.59 21.18 23.26
C LEU A 127 -5.77 22.42 23.69
N HIS A 128 -4.80 22.81 22.88
CA HIS A 128 -3.99 24.01 23.14
C HIS A 128 -4.65 25.29 22.65
N ASN A 129 -5.68 25.19 21.81
CA ASN A 129 -6.39 26.32 21.21
C ASN A 129 -7.79 26.46 21.84
N PRO A 130 -7.99 27.38 22.80
CA PRO A 130 -9.24 27.46 23.57
C PRO A 130 -10.45 27.92 22.77
N ASP A 131 -10.24 28.46 21.57
CA ASP A 131 -11.31 29.00 20.71
C ASP A 131 -12.04 27.93 19.89
N ASN A 132 -11.48 26.72 19.74
CA ASN A 132 -12.02 25.66 18.93
C ASN A 132 -12.39 24.44 19.76
N THR A 133 -13.60 23.90 19.56
CA THR A 133 -13.95 22.62 20.18
C THR A 133 -13.34 21.44 19.45
N LEU A 134 -13.04 20.36 20.18
CA LEU A 134 -12.51 19.12 19.59
C LEU A 134 -13.38 18.57 18.44
N SER A 135 -14.72 18.74 18.56
CA SER A 135 -15.66 18.29 17.55
C SER A 135 -15.59 19.09 16.24
N ASP A 136 -15.14 20.34 16.28
CA ASP A 136 -15.03 21.18 15.10
C ASP A 136 -13.71 20.90 14.35
N CYS A 137 -12.65 20.64 15.11
CA CYS A 137 -11.30 20.41 14.58
C CYS A 137 -11.14 19.03 13.92
N ILE A 138 -11.85 18.01 14.42
CA ILE A 138 -11.73 16.63 13.95
C ILE A 138 -13.00 16.24 13.18
N LYS A 139 -12.82 15.82 11.95
CA LYS A 139 -13.89 15.25 11.11
C LYS A 139 -14.26 13.84 11.62
N SER A 140 -15.02 13.80 12.73
CA SER A 140 -15.29 12.56 13.49
C SER A 140 -15.85 11.44 12.62
N ASP A 141 -16.77 11.76 11.69
CA ASP A 141 -17.38 10.77 10.78
C ASP A 141 -16.34 10.13 9.85
N ARG A 142 -15.42 10.93 9.30
CA ARG A 142 -14.35 10.44 8.44
C ARG A 142 -13.31 9.65 9.23
N ALA A 143 -12.91 10.15 10.40
CA ALA A 143 -11.97 9.46 11.28
C ALA A 143 -12.52 8.10 11.70
N LEU A 144 -13.81 8.02 12.10
CA LEU A 144 -14.46 6.78 12.45
C LEU A 144 -14.56 5.82 11.26
N ALA A 145 -14.91 6.33 10.08
CA ALA A 145 -14.98 5.52 8.85
C ALA A 145 -13.62 4.93 8.48
N ILE A 146 -12.52 5.70 8.62
CA ILE A 146 -11.16 5.23 8.34
C ILE A 146 -10.76 4.15 9.35
N VAL A 147 -10.96 4.37 10.65
CA VAL A 147 -10.64 3.39 11.70
C VAL A 147 -11.46 2.12 11.53
N ALA A 148 -12.76 2.23 11.28
CA ALA A 148 -13.64 1.09 11.01
C ALA A 148 -13.21 0.34 9.74
N GLY A 149 -12.82 1.06 8.69
CA GLY A 149 -12.29 0.49 7.44
C GLY A 149 -11.00 -0.30 7.66
N ILE A 150 -10.09 0.21 8.49
CA ILE A 150 -8.85 -0.48 8.87
C ILE A 150 -9.18 -1.81 9.57
N LEU A 151 -10.03 -1.79 10.59
CA LEU A 151 -10.42 -3.00 11.34
C LEU A 151 -11.14 -4.00 10.45
N LEU A 152 -12.07 -3.54 9.62
CA LEU A 152 -12.80 -4.39 8.68
C LEU A 152 -11.87 -5.02 7.64
N SER A 153 -10.88 -4.28 7.14
CA SER A 153 -9.91 -4.80 6.16
C SER A 153 -9.11 -5.98 6.69
N VAL A 154 -8.73 -5.97 7.97
CA VAL A 154 -8.02 -7.08 8.62
C VAL A 154 -8.88 -8.35 8.62
N VAL A 155 -10.15 -8.24 9.03
CA VAL A 155 -11.09 -9.36 9.06
C VAL A 155 -11.33 -9.92 7.67
N LEU A 156 -11.54 -9.05 6.67
CA LEU A 156 -11.75 -9.45 5.27
C LEU A 156 -10.51 -10.13 4.70
N ALA A 157 -9.32 -9.55 4.88
CA ALA A 157 -8.07 -10.11 4.36
C ALA A 157 -7.80 -11.49 4.96
N PHE A 158 -7.97 -11.65 6.28
CA PHE A 158 -7.80 -12.94 6.95
C PHE A 158 -8.79 -13.98 6.42
N THR A 159 -10.08 -13.63 6.35
CA THR A 159 -11.13 -14.55 5.91
C THR A 159 -10.92 -14.97 4.44
N CYS A 160 -10.66 -14.02 3.55
CA CYS A 160 -10.37 -14.30 2.15
C CYS A 160 -9.11 -15.15 1.99
N GLY A 161 -8.05 -14.87 2.74
CA GLY A 161 -6.83 -15.64 2.74
C GLY A 161 -7.05 -17.10 3.18
N CYS A 162 -7.82 -17.32 4.24
CA CYS A 162 -8.21 -18.64 4.70
C CYS A 162 -9.02 -19.41 3.65
N VAL A 163 -9.98 -18.78 3.00
CA VAL A 163 -10.80 -19.39 1.95
C VAL A 163 -9.94 -19.79 0.76
N VAL A 164 -9.10 -18.89 0.26
CA VAL A 164 -8.20 -19.17 -0.88
C VAL A 164 -7.22 -20.31 -0.53
N MET A 165 -6.64 -20.30 0.68
CA MET A 165 -5.75 -21.35 1.13
C MET A 165 -6.48 -22.69 1.25
N TYR A 166 -7.69 -22.71 1.79
CA TYR A 166 -8.51 -23.92 1.89
C TYR A 166 -8.82 -24.53 0.51
N ILE A 167 -9.27 -23.70 -0.44
CA ILE A 167 -9.54 -24.13 -1.82
C ILE A 167 -8.25 -24.64 -2.48
N SER A 168 -7.14 -23.93 -2.31
CA SER A 168 -5.83 -24.35 -2.86
C SER A 168 -5.41 -25.73 -2.34
N ARG A 169 -5.61 -26.00 -1.05
CA ARG A 169 -5.30 -27.29 -0.44
C ARG A 169 -6.24 -28.40 -0.87
N LEU A 170 -7.51 -28.11 -1.14
CA LEU A 170 -8.45 -29.09 -1.70
C LEU A 170 -8.05 -29.49 -3.11
N LEU A 171 -7.68 -28.51 -3.96
CA LEU A 171 -7.32 -28.75 -5.36
C LEU A 171 -5.93 -29.39 -5.49
N PHE A 172 -4.95 -28.93 -4.72
CA PHE A 172 -3.55 -29.34 -4.76
C PHE A 172 -3.13 -30.04 -3.47
N SER A 173 -3.60 -31.28 -3.31
CA SER A 173 -3.26 -32.20 -2.22
C SER A 173 -1.80 -32.69 -2.33
N PHE A 174 -1.38 -33.65 -1.49
CA PHE A 174 -0.01 -34.19 -1.45
C PHE A 174 0.54 -34.66 -2.80
N ARG A 175 -0.31 -35.13 -3.71
CA ARG A 175 0.07 -35.51 -5.09
C ARG A 175 -0.25 -34.39 -6.08
N TYR A 176 0.18 -33.18 -5.81
CA TYR A 176 -0.18 -32.00 -6.59
C TYR A 176 0.34 -32.01 -8.03
N LYS A 177 1.47 -32.69 -8.34
CA LYS A 177 2.13 -32.63 -9.65
C LYS A 177 1.21 -32.99 -10.84
N PRO A 178 0.47 -34.11 -10.86
CA PRO A 178 -0.40 -34.44 -11.98
C PRO A 178 -1.61 -33.48 -12.08
N VAL A 179 -2.18 -33.08 -10.95
CA VAL A 179 -3.30 -32.13 -10.93
C VAL A 179 -2.83 -30.75 -11.41
N PHE A 180 -1.67 -30.32 -10.93
CA PHE A 180 -1.08 -29.04 -11.33
C PHE A 180 -0.71 -29.00 -12.81
N ARG A 181 -0.25 -30.11 -13.39
CA ARG A 181 0.02 -30.20 -14.83
C ARG A 181 -1.25 -29.96 -15.65
N ARG A 182 -2.42 -30.34 -15.15
CA ARG A 182 -3.71 -30.20 -15.84
C ARG A 182 -4.40 -28.88 -15.58
N PHE A 183 -4.44 -28.45 -14.33
CA PHE A 183 -5.21 -27.29 -13.88
C PHE A 183 -4.34 -26.10 -13.38
N GLY A 184 -3.02 -26.27 -13.34
CA GLY A 184 -2.11 -25.26 -12.82
C GLY A 184 -2.14 -23.94 -13.58
N ALA A 185 -2.24 -23.99 -14.91
CA ALA A 185 -2.33 -22.80 -15.73
C ALA A 185 -3.63 -22.02 -15.46
N LEU A 186 -4.76 -22.70 -15.27
CA LEU A 186 -6.03 -22.08 -14.92
C LEU A 186 -5.99 -21.44 -13.53
N TRP A 187 -5.40 -22.13 -12.54
CA TRP A 187 -5.27 -21.63 -11.18
C TRP A 187 -4.33 -20.44 -11.09
N CYS A 188 -3.13 -20.54 -11.68
CA CYS A 188 -2.21 -19.42 -11.76
C CYS A 188 -2.78 -18.26 -12.60
N GLY A 189 -3.61 -18.56 -13.61
CA GLY A 189 -4.35 -17.58 -14.38
C GLY A 189 -5.22 -16.68 -13.52
N ILE A 190 -5.90 -17.22 -12.48
CA ILE A 190 -6.69 -16.44 -11.52
C ILE A 190 -5.77 -15.44 -10.78
N SER A 191 -4.61 -15.90 -10.26
CA SER A 191 -3.65 -15.05 -9.59
C SER A 191 -3.14 -13.94 -10.50
N PHE A 192 -2.78 -14.27 -11.75
CA PHE A 192 -2.32 -13.28 -12.73
C PHE A 192 -3.41 -12.27 -13.09
N THR A 193 -4.66 -12.72 -13.21
CA THR A 193 -5.81 -11.83 -13.44
C THR A 193 -5.95 -10.82 -12.31
N ALA A 194 -5.86 -11.28 -11.06
CA ALA A 194 -5.90 -10.40 -9.90
C ALA A 194 -4.74 -9.40 -9.90
N ILE A 195 -3.51 -9.85 -10.24
CA ILE A 195 -2.32 -9.01 -10.33
C ILE A 195 -2.48 -7.94 -11.43
N VAL A 196 -2.91 -8.34 -12.63
CA VAL A 196 -3.11 -7.43 -13.77
C VAL A 196 -4.19 -6.41 -13.45
N TYR A 197 -5.32 -6.88 -12.91
CA TYR A 197 -6.39 -5.98 -12.48
C TYR A 197 -5.90 -4.98 -11.44
N PHE A 198 -5.20 -5.45 -10.42
CA PHE A 198 -4.65 -4.59 -9.38
C PHE A 198 -3.66 -3.57 -9.94
N ALA A 199 -2.72 -4.00 -10.80
CA ALA A 199 -1.72 -3.13 -11.41
C ALA A 199 -2.37 -2.04 -12.30
N LEU A 200 -3.39 -2.41 -13.10
CA LEU A 200 -4.10 -1.47 -13.94
C LEU A 200 -4.95 -0.48 -13.13
N PHE A 201 -5.71 -0.98 -12.15
CA PHE A 201 -6.71 -0.17 -11.44
C PHE A 201 -6.17 0.57 -10.21
N LYS A 202 -5.11 0.06 -9.57
CA LYS A 202 -4.45 0.76 -8.47
C LYS A 202 -3.18 1.47 -8.92
N GLY A 203 -2.40 0.82 -9.79
CA GLY A 203 -1.10 1.35 -10.21
C GLY A 203 -1.18 2.40 -11.33
N LEU A 204 -2.10 2.28 -12.26
CA LEU A 204 -2.12 3.10 -13.48
C LEU A 204 -3.41 3.87 -13.70
N LYS A 205 -4.40 3.75 -12.81
CA LYS A 205 -5.73 4.37 -12.99
C LYS A 205 -5.65 5.89 -13.21
N ASP A 206 -4.83 6.58 -12.42
CA ASP A 206 -4.72 8.04 -12.51
C ASP A 206 -4.00 8.50 -13.78
N LEU A 207 -3.05 7.68 -14.27
CA LEU A 207 -2.34 7.94 -15.53
C LEU A 207 -3.17 7.61 -16.77
N LEU A 208 -4.16 6.73 -16.64
CA LEU A 208 -4.92 6.17 -17.75
C LEU A 208 -6.42 6.50 -17.68
N LYS A 209 -6.84 7.47 -16.88
CA LYS A 209 -8.26 7.84 -16.69
C LYS A 209 -9.02 8.09 -17.98
N ASP A 210 -8.35 8.69 -18.95
CA ASP A 210 -8.94 9.05 -20.26
C ASP A 210 -8.84 7.94 -21.30
N ASN A 211 -8.27 6.78 -20.93
CA ASN A 211 -8.11 5.67 -21.86
C ASN A 211 -9.44 4.90 -22.02
N PRO A 212 -9.96 4.75 -23.25
CA PRO A 212 -11.23 4.05 -23.49
C PRO A 212 -11.22 2.59 -23.04
N VAL A 213 -10.04 1.94 -22.99
CA VAL A 213 -9.90 0.57 -22.50
C VAL A 213 -10.20 0.49 -21.01
N ILE A 214 -9.71 1.43 -20.21
CA ILE A 214 -9.97 1.46 -18.75
C ILE A 214 -11.45 1.73 -18.48
N GLN A 215 -12.07 2.65 -19.21
CA GLN A 215 -13.50 2.93 -19.09
C GLN A 215 -14.36 1.71 -19.46
N PHE A 216 -13.98 0.99 -20.52
CA PHE A 216 -14.67 -0.26 -20.90
C PHE A 216 -14.55 -1.33 -19.81
N ILE A 217 -13.36 -1.48 -19.19
CA ILE A 217 -13.13 -2.44 -18.11
C ILE A 217 -13.96 -2.07 -16.87
N ASP A 218 -14.04 -0.78 -16.51
CA ASP A 218 -14.86 -0.31 -15.37
C ASP A 218 -16.35 -0.59 -15.60
N GLN A 219 -16.84 -0.38 -16.82
CA GLN A 219 -18.26 -0.65 -17.17
C GLN A 219 -18.60 -2.13 -17.24
N ASN A 220 -17.65 -2.98 -17.67
CA ASN A 220 -17.85 -4.41 -17.89
C ASN A 220 -16.89 -5.26 -17.07
N LEU A 221 -16.82 -5.02 -15.76
CA LEU A 221 -15.81 -5.61 -14.88
C LEU A 221 -15.74 -7.14 -14.96
N LEU A 222 -16.87 -7.84 -14.83
CA LEU A 222 -16.90 -9.31 -14.85
C LEU A 222 -16.45 -9.89 -16.19
N LEU A 223 -16.88 -9.29 -17.30
CA LEU A 223 -16.49 -9.72 -18.64
C LEU A 223 -14.99 -9.50 -18.86
N SER A 224 -14.48 -8.36 -18.44
CA SER A 224 -13.07 -8.01 -18.56
C SER A 224 -12.18 -8.92 -17.71
N LEU A 225 -12.56 -9.20 -16.47
CA LEU A 225 -11.84 -10.15 -15.61
C LEU A 225 -11.85 -11.57 -16.21
N ALA A 226 -12.97 -12.03 -16.77
CA ALA A 226 -13.06 -13.32 -17.45
C ALA A 226 -12.15 -13.36 -18.70
N ALA A 227 -12.14 -12.30 -19.50
CA ALA A 227 -11.28 -12.20 -20.68
C ALA A 227 -9.78 -12.22 -20.29
N ILE A 228 -9.38 -11.43 -19.29
CA ILE A 228 -8.00 -11.42 -18.78
C ILE A 228 -7.62 -12.80 -18.25
N TRP A 229 -8.51 -13.45 -17.50
CA TRP A 229 -8.28 -14.79 -16.99
C TRP A 229 -8.04 -15.82 -18.10
N VAL A 230 -8.85 -15.80 -19.14
CA VAL A 230 -8.68 -16.70 -20.29
C VAL A 230 -7.34 -16.45 -20.98
N VAL A 231 -7.01 -15.19 -21.26
CA VAL A 231 -5.74 -14.81 -21.89
C VAL A 231 -4.54 -15.25 -21.03
N CYS A 232 -4.55 -14.91 -19.74
CA CYS A 232 -3.48 -15.29 -18.81
C CYS A 232 -3.35 -16.82 -18.71
N SER A 233 -4.46 -17.54 -18.65
CA SER A 233 -4.45 -19.01 -18.57
C SER A 233 -3.87 -19.64 -19.82
N ILE A 234 -4.21 -19.14 -21.01
CA ILE A 234 -3.65 -19.59 -22.29
C ILE A 234 -2.14 -19.32 -22.33
N LEU A 235 -1.71 -18.12 -21.99
CA LEU A 235 -0.28 -17.76 -21.96
C LEU A 235 0.51 -18.67 -21.01
N LEU A 236 0.00 -18.86 -19.79
CA LEU A 236 0.63 -19.74 -18.80
C LEU A 236 0.64 -21.19 -19.23
N TYR A 237 -0.38 -21.66 -19.94
CA TYR A 237 -0.40 -23.00 -20.52
C TYR A 237 0.71 -23.18 -21.56
N PHE A 238 0.91 -22.21 -22.46
CA PHE A 238 2.02 -22.24 -23.41
C PHE A 238 3.38 -22.21 -22.68
N VAL A 239 3.57 -21.35 -21.69
CA VAL A 239 4.79 -21.31 -20.88
C VAL A 239 5.06 -22.66 -20.20
N GLN A 240 4.01 -23.32 -19.71
CA GLN A 240 4.12 -24.66 -19.13
C GLN A 240 4.56 -25.73 -20.14
N MET A 241 4.16 -25.60 -21.40
CA MET A 241 4.61 -26.51 -22.48
C MET A 241 6.13 -26.45 -22.68
N PHE A 242 6.75 -25.29 -22.51
CA PHE A 242 8.21 -25.09 -22.52
C PHE A 242 8.92 -25.62 -21.27
N LYS A 243 8.22 -26.39 -20.41
CA LYS A 243 8.74 -26.95 -19.15
C LYS A 243 9.21 -25.89 -18.14
N VAL A 244 8.79 -24.65 -18.30
CA VAL A 244 9.07 -23.58 -17.34
C VAL A 244 8.17 -23.75 -16.11
N ASN A 245 8.73 -23.52 -14.94
CA ASN A 245 7.98 -23.64 -13.69
C ASN A 245 7.10 -22.42 -13.47
N ILE A 246 5.82 -22.53 -13.85
CA ILE A 246 4.83 -21.43 -13.72
C ILE A 246 4.58 -21.03 -12.26
N LEU A 247 4.80 -21.91 -11.27
CA LEU A 247 4.70 -21.54 -9.84
C LEU A 247 5.74 -20.49 -9.46
N LYS A 248 6.97 -20.64 -9.96
CA LYS A 248 8.03 -19.64 -9.70
C LYS A 248 7.68 -18.29 -10.29
N ILE A 249 7.15 -18.29 -11.52
CA ILE A 249 6.69 -17.07 -12.19
C ILE A 249 5.55 -16.43 -11.40
N ASN A 250 4.57 -17.23 -10.97
CA ASN A 250 3.43 -16.74 -10.19
C ASN A 250 3.87 -16.11 -8.86
N ILE A 251 4.82 -16.72 -8.16
CA ILE A 251 5.36 -16.17 -6.91
C ILE A 251 6.09 -14.85 -7.15
N LEU A 252 6.92 -14.76 -8.19
CA LEU A 252 7.62 -13.52 -8.53
C LEU A 252 6.65 -12.42 -8.95
N ALA A 253 5.62 -12.75 -9.73
CA ALA A 253 4.55 -11.81 -10.06
C ALA A 253 3.78 -11.35 -8.82
N GLY A 254 3.53 -12.26 -7.87
CA GLY A 254 2.96 -11.91 -6.56
C GLY A 254 3.86 -10.99 -5.75
N THR A 255 5.18 -11.24 -5.74
CA THR A 255 6.17 -10.35 -5.10
C THR A 255 6.14 -8.94 -5.73
N PHE A 256 6.11 -8.87 -7.06
CA PHE A 256 5.98 -7.60 -7.77
C PHE A 256 4.69 -6.86 -7.37
N ALA A 257 3.54 -7.56 -7.39
CA ALA A 257 2.25 -6.96 -7.06
C ALA A 257 2.16 -6.47 -5.62
N LEU A 258 2.68 -7.25 -4.66
CA LEU A 258 2.73 -6.84 -3.25
C LEU A 258 3.67 -5.66 -3.04
N ALA A 259 4.83 -5.64 -3.70
CA ALA A 259 5.77 -4.51 -3.65
C ALA A 259 5.18 -3.24 -4.26
N LEU A 260 4.45 -3.38 -5.39
CA LEU A 260 3.71 -2.29 -6.02
C LEU A 260 2.59 -1.76 -5.09
N ALA A 261 1.85 -2.66 -4.45
CA ALA A 261 0.81 -2.29 -3.49
C ALA A 261 1.38 -1.53 -2.29
N PHE A 262 2.48 -2.04 -1.73
CA PHE A 262 3.20 -1.39 -0.65
C PHE A 262 3.64 0.02 -1.04
N ALA A 263 4.30 0.17 -2.17
CA ALA A 263 4.78 1.47 -2.61
C ALA A 263 3.62 2.45 -2.90
N GLY A 264 2.53 1.97 -3.50
CA GLY A 264 1.38 2.80 -3.82
C GLY A 264 0.56 3.26 -2.61
N ASN A 265 0.61 2.54 -1.49
CA ASN A 265 -0.15 2.87 -0.29
C ASN A 265 0.72 3.38 0.87
N ASP A 266 1.81 2.69 1.18
CA ASP A 266 2.53 2.89 2.43
C ASP A 266 3.72 3.85 2.30
N LEU A 267 4.45 3.84 1.18
CA LEU A 267 5.54 4.81 0.97
C LEU A 267 5.03 6.25 0.86
N VAL A 268 3.83 6.43 0.30
CA VAL A 268 3.20 7.76 0.18
C VAL A 268 2.91 8.38 1.53
N ASN A 269 2.70 7.58 2.56
CA ASN A 269 2.47 8.07 3.92
C ASN A 269 3.66 8.91 4.45
N PHE A 270 4.87 8.58 4.05
CA PHE A 270 6.08 9.33 4.45
C PHE A 270 6.29 10.60 3.63
N VAL A 271 5.82 10.63 2.40
CA VAL A 271 5.96 11.78 1.49
C VAL A 271 4.77 12.72 1.59
N GLY A 272 3.59 12.20 1.86
CA GLY A 272 2.33 12.97 1.87
C GLY A 272 2.32 14.08 2.90
N VAL A 273 2.84 13.85 4.10
CA VAL A 273 2.89 14.87 5.19
C VAL A 273 3.82 16.02 4.85
N PRO A 274 5.08 15.81 4.44
CA PRO A 274 5.96 16.91 3.99
C PRO A 274 5.41 17.69 2.79
N VAL A 275 4.77 17.01 1.84
CA VAL A 275 4.13 17.69 0.70
C VAL A 275 2.95 18.53 1.15
N ALA A 276 2.12 18.03 2.08
CA ALA A 276 1.04 18.81 2.67
C ALA A 276 1.56 20.04 3.44
N GLY A 277 2.69 19.89 4.15
CA GLY A 277 3.38 21.00 4.78
C GLY A 277 3.89 22.03 3.79
N TYR A 278 4.47 21.58 2.67
CA TYR A 278 4.93 22.44 1.60
C TYR A 278 3.78 23.20 0.91
N ASP A 279 2.68 22.51 0.62
CA ASP A 279 1.49 23.15 0.03
C ASP A 279 0.86 24.18 0.96
N SER A 280 0.94 23.96 2.27
CA SER A 280 0.48 24.93 3.26
C SER A 280 1.39 26.15 3.34
N TYR A 281 2.69 25.99 2.98
CA TYR A 281 3.68 27.08 2.98
C TYR A 281 3.54 28.01 1.79
N ASN A 282 3.10 27.53 0.62
CA ASN A 282 2.87 28.31 -0.59
C ASN A 282 1.45 28.88 -0.66
#